data_5f42e4c3efc9b53d47cade64fc407ec4
#
_entry.id   5f42e4c3efc9b53d47cade64fc407ec4
#
_cell.length_a   1.000
_cell.length_b   1.000
_cell.length_c   1.000
_cell.angle_alpha   90.00
_cell.angle_beta   90.00
_cell.angle_gamma   90.00
#
_symmetry.space_group_name_H-M   'P 1'
#
loop_
_entity.id
_entity.type
_entity.pdbx_description
1 polymer ?
#
loop_
_entity_poly.entity_id
_entity_poly.type
_entity_poly.pdbx_seq_one_letter_code
_entity_poly.pdbx_strand_id
1 'polypeptide(L)'
;LLIWASIMVISVASFGMSGKSPDKSPSKPEAADVDTVNDNASAIGKKAGLKISKAELNAVADRIFKNEAGGKKENIVYWNTGEDFPSLGIGHFIWYRAGQRGKFAESFPQLVAYYRAHDIKLPKIIEENEYSPWANSDELFRLKRIMDNDITELTNFLYNTKDIQVAFIFERLENSLEKMMAISDNPENVKKQFYRVAQSPNGLYPLIDYVNFKGEGITRTETYNGEGWGLLQVLENMKGTGSGKAALEEFSNSAKAVLERRVKNAGPDSNEKKWLQGWLNRCDTYKN
;
A
#
# COMPACT_ATOMS: atom_id res chain seq x y z
N LEU A 1 -2.59 18.63 15.17
CA LEU A 1 -1.93 17.64 14.29
C LEU A 1 -3.01 16.67 13.82
N LEU A 2 -3.61 16.96 12.67
CA LEU A 2 -4.58 16.06 12.02
C LEU A 2 -3.77 15.03 11.24
N ILE A 3 -3.63 13.84 11.81
CA ILE A 3 -3.14 12.65 11.12
C ILE A 3 -4.29 12.21 10.20
N TRP A 4 -4.14 12.43 8.90
CA TRP A 4 -5.08 11.95 7.90
C TRP A 4 -4.87 10.45 7.75
N ALA A 5 -5.88 9.68 8.16
CA ALA A 5 -5.99 8.28 7.80
C ALA A 5 -6.26 8.19 6.28
N SER A 6 -5.20 8.10 5.49
CA SER A 6 -5.32 7.70 4.09
C SER A 6 -5.58 6.21 4.06
N ILE A 7 -6.85 5.82 4.06
CA ILE A 7 -7.25 4.42 4.01
C ILE A 7 -7.12 3.94 2.58
N MET A 8 -6.25 2.95 2.38
CA MET A 8 -6.06 2.26 1.11
C MET A 8 -7.31 1.46 0.77
N VAL A 9 -8.26 2.05 0.04
CA VAL A 9 -9.41 1.35 -0.50
C VAL A 9 -9.01 0.71 -1.83
N ILE A 10 -8.36 -0.46 -1.76
CA ILE A 10 -8.22 -1.32 -2.92
C ILE A 10 -9.39 -2.30 -2.89
N SER A 11 -10.37 -2.06 -3.75
CA SER A 11 -11.53 -2.93 -3.92
C SER A 11 -11.09 -4.27 -4.51
N VAL A 12 -11.13 -5.33 -3.73
CA VAL A 12 -10.84 -6.69 -4.20
C VAL A 12 -12.15 -7.43 -4.43
N ALA A 13 -12.45 -7.74 -5.69
CA ALA A 13 -13.48 -8.70 -6.02
C ALA A 13 -13.02 -10.09 -5.56
N SER A 14 -13.82 -10.70 -4.68
CA SER A 14 -13.59 -12.06 -4.16
C SER A 14 -13.76 -13.09 -5.27
N PHE A 15 -12.67 -13.74 -5.67
CA PHE A 15 -12.75 -15.00 -6.42
C PHE A 15 -12.68 -16.15 -5.42
N GLY A 16 -13.79 -16.89 -5.32
CA GLY A 16 -13.84 -18.15 -4.58
C GLY A 16 -13.01 -19.22 -5.29
N MET A 17 -12.03 -19.79 -4.62
CA MET A 17 -11.39 -21.03 -5.02
C MET A 17 -11.68 -22.12 -3.99
N SER A 18 -12.46 -23.11 -4.44
CA SER A 18 -12.61 -24.42 -3.81
C SER A 18 -11.40 -25.27 -4.14
N GLY A 19 -10.68 -25.71 -3.13
CA GLY A 19 -9.53 -26.59 -3.31
C GLY A 19 -9.33 -27.53 -2.11
N LYS A 20 -9.44 -28.84 -2.36
CA LYS A 20 -9.30 -29.95 -1.43
C LYS A 20 -7.91 -30.01 -0.78
N SER A 21 -7.89 -30.32 0.52
CA SER A 21 -6.69 -30.74 1.28
C SER A 21 -6.16 -32.09 0.81
N PRO A 22 -4.84 -32.29 0.91
CA PRO A 22 -4.30 -33.58 1.31
C PRO A 22 -3.46 -33.46 2.59
N ASP A 23 -3.75 -34.38 3.48
CA ASP A 23 -3.09 -34.74 4.71
C ASP A 23 -1.63 -35.20 4.48
N LYS A 24 -0.66 -34.62 5.22
CA LYS A 24 0.62 -35.26 5.54
C LYS A 24 1.28 -34.56 6.73
N SER A 25 1.58 -35.33 7.76
CA SER A 25 2.30 -34.98 8.98
C SER A 25 3.69 -34.40 8.76
N PRO A 26 4.17 -33.51 9.67
CA PRO A 26 5.40 -32.76 9.47
C PRO A 26 6.65 -33.46 10.02
N SER A 27 7.69 -33.38 9.25
CA SER A 27 9.08 -33.57 9.69
C SER A 27 9.62 -32.23 10.25
N LYS A 28 10.41 -32.35 11.31
CA LYS A 28 11.02 -31.27 12.13
C LYS A 28 11.86 -30.33 11.28
N PRO A 29 11.71 -28.99 11.38
CA PRO A 29 12.56 -28.06 10.63
C PRO A 29 13.85 -27.74 11.37
N GLU A 30 14.93 -27.83 10.63
CA GLU A 30 16.26 -27.28 10.90
C GLU A 30 16.22 -25.75 10.76
N ALA A 31 17.01 -25.05 11.56
CA ALA A 31 17.03 -23.59 11.58
C ALA A 31 17.44 -23.00 10.20
N ALA A 32 16.58 -22.25 9.58
CA ALA A 32 16.87 -21.59 8.31
C ALA A 32 17.79 -20.38 8.54
N ASP A 33 18.85 -20.34 7.75
CA ASP A 33 19.91 -19.33 7.74
C ASP A 33 19.35 -17.96 7.26
N VAL A 34 19.84 -16.87 7.85
CA VAL A 34 19.40 -15.49 7.59
C VAL A 34 19.66 -15.05 6.13
N ASP A 35 20.52 -15.77 5.41
CA ASP A 35 20.87 -15.45 4.01
C ASP A 35 19.81 -15.87 2.98
N THR A 36 18.90 -16.80 3.29
CA THR A 36 17.83 -17.22 2.36
C THR A 36 16.69 -16.21 2.23
N VAL A 37 16.55 -15.30 3.18
CA VAL A 37 15.57 -14.18 3.11
C VAL A 37 15.97 -13.15 2.04
N ASN A 38 17.26 -13.09 1.66
CA ASN A 38 17.80 -12.12 0.72
C ASN A 38 17.42 -12.39 -0.74
N ASP A 39 17.16 -13.62 -1.14
CA ASP A 39 16.86 -13.97 -2.54
C ASP A 39 15.38 -13.77 -2.91
N ASN A 40 14.48 -13.81 -1.91
CA ASN A 40 13.05 -13.70 -2.15
C ASN A 40 12.59 -12.25 -2.47
N ALA A 41 13.27 -11.23 -1.90
CA ALA A 41 12.96 -9.82 -2.22
C ALA A 41 13.31 -9.46 -3.69
N SER A 42 14.30 -10.12 -4.30
CA SER A 42 14.68 -9.90 -5.71
C SER A 42 13.79 -10.63 -6.72
N ALA A 43 12.86 -11.48 -6.26
CA ALA A 43 11.87 -12.16 -7.12
C ALA A 43 10.67 -11.27 -7.51
N ILE A 44 10.59 -10.10 -6.91
CA ILE A 44 9.49 -9.14 -7.07
C ILE A 44 9.65 -8.40 -8.39
N GLY A 45 8.56 -8.25 -9.13
CA GLY A 45 8.57 -7.61 -10.45
C GLY A 45 8.84 -8.56 -11.62
N LYS A 46 8.88 -9.87 -11.40
CA LYS A 46 9.07 -10.85 -12.50
C LYS A 46 7.98 -10.78 -13.58
N LYS A 47 6.78 -10.38 -13.22
CA LYS A 47 5.64 -10.23 -14.14
C LYS A 47 5.86 -9.13 -15.17
N ALA A 48 6.62 -8.08 -14.80
CA ALA A 48 6.90 -6.91 -15.63
C ALA A 48 8.36 -6.80 -16.10
N GLY A 49 9.23 -7.72 -15.72
CA GLY A 49 10.65 -7.62 -16.00
C GLY A 49 11.36 -6.50 -15.21
N LEU A 50 10.74 -5.98 -14.15
CA LEU A 50 11.34 -4.97 -13.28
C LEU A 50 12.38 -5.63 -12.38
N LYS A 51 13.59 -5.08 -12.41
CA LYS A 51 14.67 -5.44 -11.48
C LYS A 51 14.71 -4.37 -10.38
N ILE A 52 13.99 -4.62 -9.30
CA ILE A 52 13.99 -3.73 -8.16
C ILE A 52 15.00 -4.27 -7.15
N SER A 53 15.98 -3.46 -6.79
CA SER A 53 16.96 -3.82 -5.79
C SER A 53 16.39 -3.74 -4.37
N LYS A 54 16.92 -4.53 -3.45
CA LYS A 54 16.57 -4.44 -2.02
C LYS A 54 16.80 -3.03 -1.47
N ALA A 55 17.85 -2.35 -1.94
CA ALA A 55 18.14 -0.97 -1.53
C ALA A 55 17.04 0.01 -1.95
N GLU A 56 16.48 -0.14 -3.16
CA GLU A 56 15.34 0.66 -3.62
C GLU A 56 14.07 0.37 -2.83
N LEU A 57 13.77 -0.90 -2.56
CA LEU A 57 12.63 -1.28 -1.72
C LEU A 57 12.73 -0.66 -0.33
N ASN A 58 13.90 -0.72 0.29
CA ASN A 58 14.13 -0.10 1.60
C ASN A 58 13.98 1.44 1.55
N ALA A 59 14.51 2.10 0.53
CA ALA A 59 14.39 3.55 0.37
C ALA A 59 12.91 3.98 0.22
N VAL A 60 12.14 3.25 -0.58
CA VAL A 60 10.68 3.48 -0.73
C VAL A 60 9.96 3.21 0.58
N ALA A 61 10.30 2.11 1.27
CA ALA A 61 9.73 1.74 2.56
C ALA A 61 9.94 2.83 3.62
N ASP A 62 11.13 3.38 3.71
CA ASP A 62 11.45 4.43 4.67
C ASP A 62 10.72 5.75 4.36
N ARG A 63 10.54 6.09 3.08
CA ARG A 63 9.72 7.25 2.68
C ARG A 63 8.25 7.07 3.03
N ILE A 64 7.65 5.94 2.71
CA ILE A 64 6.26 5.63 3.06
C ILE A 64 6.10 5.62 4.57
N PHE A 65 6.99 4.95 5.30
CA PHE A 65 6.98 4.90 6.76
C PHE A 65 7.07 6.30 7.40
N LYS A 66 7.91 7.17 6.86
CA LYS A 66 8.00 8.57 7.31
C LYS A 66 6.71 9.34 7.08
N ASN A 67 6.07 9.14 5.93
CA ASN A 67 4.83 9.85 5.57
C ASN A 67 3.63 9.35 6.37
N GLU A 68 3.48 8.03 6.53
CA GLU A 68 2.29 7.42 7.12
C GLU A 68 2.40 7.26 8.66
N ALA A 69 3.57 6.88 9.17
CA ALA A 69 3.79 6.63 10.60
C ALA A 69 4.61 7.75 11.30
N GLY A 70 4.91 8.85 10.60
CA GLY A 70 5.76 9.92 11.12
C GLY A 70 7.20 9.46 11.43
N GLY A 71 7.63 8.33 10.88
CA GLY A 71 8.94 7.71 11.12
C GLY A 71 9.09 7.11 12.53
N LYS A 72 8.02 6.94 13.28
CA LYS A 72 8.02 6.40 14.64
C LYS A 72 7.65 4.93 14.64
N LYS A 73 8.58 4.08 15.09
CA LYS A 73 8.42 2.62 15.09
C LYS A 73 7.17 2.16 15.85
N GLU A 74 6.83 2.84 16.93
CA GLU A 74 5.64 2.56 17.73
C GLU A 74 4.32 2.76 16.99
N ASN A 75 4.32 3.52 15.88
CA ASN A 75 3.12 3.77 15.09
C ASN A 75 2.87 2.69 14.01
N ILE A 76 3.77 1.71 13.86
CA ILE A 76 3.61 0.63 12.89
C ILE A 76 2.54 -0.41 13.31
N VAL A 77 2.17 -0.41 14.59
CA VAL A 77 1.01 -1.09 15.17
C VAL A 77 0.17 -0.03 15.85
N TYR A 78 -0.93 0.36 15.25
CA TYR A 78 -1.71 1.50 15.74
C TYR A 78 -3.22 1.29 15.55
N TRP A 79 -4.00 2.01 16.35
CA TRP A 79 -5.45 2.06 16.24
C TRP A 79 -5.90 3.51 16.29
N ASN A 80 -6.37 4.04 15.16
CA ASN A 80 -6.76 5.44 15.07
C ASN A 80 -8.04 5.72 15.85
N THR A 81 -8.12 6.90 16.46
CA THR A 81 -9.34 7.34 17.13
C THR A 81 -10.49 7.42 16.12
N GLY A 82 -11.59 6.77 16.44
CA GLY A 82 -12.80 6.74 15.59
C GLY A 82 -12.81 5.62 14.54
N GLU A 83 -11.78 4.79 14.49
CA GLU A 83 -11.79 3.55 13.71
C GLU A 83 -12.16 2.34 14.58
N ASP A 84 -12.80 1.34 13.97
CA ASP A 84 -13.22 0.11 14.64
C ASP A 84 -12.18 -1.02 14.49
N PHE A 85 -10.99 -0.72 13.98
CA PHE A 85 -9.95 -1.68 13.65
C PHE A 85 -8.55 -1.11 13.88
N PRO A 86 -7.54 -1.95 14.19
CA PRO A 86 -6.14 -1.56 14.16
C PRO A 86 -5.61 -1.52 12.72
N SER A 87 -4.61 -0.65 12.52
CA SER A 87 -3.82 -0.54 11.30
C SER A 87 -2.39 -0.99 11.56
N LEU A 88 -1.88 -1.88 10.73
CA LEU A 88 -0.61 -2.57 10.92
C LEU A 88 0.34 -2.33 9.75
N GLY A 89 1.64 -2.24 10.03
CA GLY A 89 2.66 -2.06 9.00
C GLY A 89 2.68 -0.68 8.36
N ILE A 90 3.55 -0.52 7.36
CA ILE A 90 3.73 0.75 6.64
C ILE A 90 2.59 1.08 5.68
N GLY A 91 1.81 0.08 5.27
CA GLY A 91 0.64 0.23 4.39
C GLY A 91 -0.67 0.39 5.17
N HIS A 92 -0.62 0.59 6.49
CA HIS A 92 -1.82 0.67 7.34
C HIS A 92 -2.79 -0.48 7.06
N PHE A 93 -2.28 -1.72 7.01
CA PHE A 93 -3.06 -2.91 6.71
C PHE A 93 -4.10 -3.16 7.79
N ILE A 94 -5.35 -3.25 7.38
CA ILE A 94 -6.52 -3.41 8.27
C ILE A 94 -6.63 -4.85 8.73
N TRP A 95 -6.81 -5.05 10.04
CA TRP A 95 -7.03 -6.36 10.65
C TRP A 95 -8.30 -6.34 11.52
N TYR A 96 -9.38 -6.91 11.02
CA TYR A 96 -10.64 -6.93 11.74
C TYR A 96 -10.69 -8.01 12.81
N ARG A 97 -11.53 -7.78 13.82
CA ARG A 97 -11.89 -8.80 14.82
C ARG A 97 -12.82 -9.85 14.23
N ALA A 98 -12.89 -11.00 14.87
CA ALA A 98 -13.82 -12.08 14.46
C ALA A 98 -15.26 -11.55 14.35
N GLY A 99 -15.92 -11.88 13.24
CA GLY A 99 -17.29 -11.46 12.97
C GLY A 99 -17.49 -9.99 12.61
N GLN A 100 -16.45 -9.17 12.64
CA GLN A 100 -16.50 -7.76 12.24
C GLN A 100 -16.34 -7.62 10.74
N ARG A 101 -17.18 -6.76 10.11
CA ARG A 101 -17.04 -6.31 8.74
C ARG A 101 -17.20 -4.80 8.72
N GLY A 102 -16.19 -4.11 8.18
CA GLY A 102 -16.19 -2.66 8.06
C GLY A 102 -16.44 -2.19 6.62
N LYS A 103 -16.41 -0.89 6.44
CA LYS A 103 -16.54 -0.22 5.12
C LYS A 103 -15.35 -0.48 4.20
N PHE A 104 -14.20 -0.82 4.77
CA PHE A 104 -12.95 -0.97 4.06
C PHE A 104 -12.59 -2.44 3.89
N ALA A 105 -11.90 -2.75 2.79
CA ALA A 105 -11.40 -4.10 2.57
C ALA A 105 -10.32 -4.44 3.60
N GLU A 106 -10.45 -5.58 4.24
CA GLU A 106 -9.42 -6.12 5.12
C GLU A 106 -8.17 -6.47 4.30
N SER A 107 -7.00 -6.06 4.77
CA SER A 107 -5.76 -6.19 4.00
C SER A 107 -4.61 -6.87 4.74
N PHE A 108 -4.63 -6.90 6.07
CA PHE A 108 -3.58 -7.57 6.84
C PHE A 108 -3.52 -9.09 6.60
N PRO A 109 -4.63 -9.85 6.52
CA PRO A 109 -4.58 -11.27 6.18
C PRO A 109 -3.96 -11.54 4.80
N GLN A 110 -4.10 -10.62 3.84
CA GLN A 110 -3.46 -10.73 2.53
C GLN A 110 -1.94 -10.56 2.62
N LEU A 111 -1.47 -9.62 3.45
CA LEU A 111 -0.04 -9.48 3.75
C LEU A 111 0.50 -10.74 4.47
N VAL A 112 -0.26 -11.30 5.40
CA VAL A 112 0.11 -12.55 6.09
C VAL A 112 0.23 -13.71 5.09
N ALA A 113 -0.70 -13.84 4.15
CA ALA A 113 -0.62 -14.82 3.07
C ALA A 113 0.63 -14.59 2.18
N TYR A 114 0.97 -13.34 1.91
CA TYR A 114 2.16 -12.97 1.16
C TYR A 114 3.44 -13.37 1.91
N TYR A 115 3.53 -13.10 3.22
CA TYR A 115 4.67 -13.56 4.05
C TYR A 115 4.82 -15.09 4.00
N ARG A 116 3.72 -15.82 4.14
CA ARG A 116 3.73 -17.31 4.07
C ARG A 116 4.19 -17.81 2.71
N ALA A 117 3.73 -17.19 1.62
CA ALA A 117 4.13 -17.56 0.26
C ALA A 117 5.64 -17.32 -0.03
N HIS A 118 6.30 -16.50 0.79
CA HIS A 118 7.72 -16.19 0.71
C HIS A 118 8.55 -16.82 1.85
N ASP A 119 8.00 -17.82 2.55
CA ASP A 119 8.65 -18.55 3.63
C ASP A 119 9.18 -17.66 4.78
N ILE A 120 8.51 -16.52 5.02
CA ILE A 120 8.85 -15.61 6.11
C ILE A 120 8.24 -16.13 7.42
N LYS A 121 9.10 -16.37 8.41
CA LYS A 121 8.66 -16.79 9.74
C LYS A 121 7.84 -15.69 10.41
N LEU A 122 6.62 -16.04 10.82
CA LEU A 122 5.69 -15.10 11.44
C LEU A 122 5.84 -15.04 12.96
N PRO A 123 5.53 -13.90 13.61
CA PRO A 123 5.36 -13.81 15.05
C PRO A 123 4.20 -14.69 15.54
N LYS A 124 4.33 -15.18 16.77
CA LYS A 124 3.33 -16.03 17.41
C LYS A 124 1.92 -15.42 17.38
N ILE A 125 1.78 -14.14 17.66
CA ILE A 125 0.50 -13.44 17.63
C ILE A 125 -0.21 -13.51 16.27
N ILE A 126 0.53 -13.58 15.16
CA ILE A 126 -0.05 -13.76 13.82
C ILE A 126 -0.38 -15.23 13.55
N GLU A 127 0.46 -16.15 14.01
CA GLU A 127 0.23 -17.59 13.79
C GLU A 127 -0.98 -18.12 14.56
N GLU A 128 -1.21 -17.62 15.76
CA GLU A 128 -2.28 -18.07 16.65
C GLU A 128 -3.62 -17.34 16.47
N ASN A 129 -3.63 -16.23 15.69
CA ASN A 129 -4.82 -15.41 15.51
C ASN A 129 -5.16 -15.18 14.04
N GLU A 130 -6.28 -15.71 13.59
CA GLU A 130 -6.83 -15.41 12.25
C GLU A 130 -7.38 -13.98 12.18
N TYR A 131 -7.91 -13.48 13.30
CA TYR A 131 -8.52 -12.15 13.47
C TYR A 131 -7.76 -11.33 14.49
N SER A 132 -7.92 -10.01 14.45
CA SER A 132 -7.32 -9.11 15.44
C SER A 132 -7.70 -9.55 16.86
N PRO A 133 -6.71 -9.83 17.74
CA PRO A 133 -6.98 -10.36 19.08
C PRO A 133 -7.43 -9.28 20.08
N TRP A 134 -7.28 -8.00 19.72
CA TRP A 134 -7.61 -6.91 20.65
C TRP A 134 -9.09 -6.53 20.58
N ALA A 135 -9.73 -6.41 21.72
CA ALA A 135 -11.15 -6.06 21.81
C ALA A 135 -11.43 -4.61 21.37
N ASN A 136 -10.49 -3.69 21.60
CA ASN A 136 -10.60 -2.27 21.27
C ASN A 136 -9.22 -1.58 21.31
N SER A 137 -9.20 -0.29 20.97
CA SER A 137 -8.00 0.54 20.98
C SER A 137 -7.38 0.69 22.38
N ASP A 138 -8.21 0.74 23.44
CA ASP A 138 -7.71 0.92 24.81
C ASP A 138 -6.90 -0.30 25.27
N GLU A 139 -7.33 -1.50 24.91
CA GLU A 139 -6.59 -2.72 25.18
C GLU A 139 -5.24 -2.72 24.43
N LEU A 140 -5.22 -2.43 23.14
CA LEU A 140 -3.97 -2.33 22.37
C LEU A 140 -3.02 -1.32 22.99
N PHE A 141 -3.49 -0.12 23.32
CA PHE A 141 -2.62 0.89 23.91
C PHE A 141 -2.19 0.56 25.34
N ARG A 142 -3.00 -0.16 26.11
CA ARG A 142 -2.60 -0.69 27.42
C ARG A 142 -1.46 -1.67 27.28
N LEU A 143 -1.57 -2.65 26.36
CA LEU A 143 -0.51 -3.62 26.08
C LEU A 143 0.78 -2.95 25.60
N LYS A 144 0.67 -1.94 24.74
CA LYS A 144 1.85 -1.14 24.31
C LYS A 144 2.53 -0.44 25.48
N ARG A 145 1.76 0.15 26.41
CA ARG A 145 2.33 0.85 27.58
C ARG A 145 3.09 -0.08 28.53
N ILE A 146 2.65 -1.32 28.68
CA ILE A 146 3.34 -2.31 29.53
C ILE A 146 4.43 -3.07 28.77
N MET A 147 4.71 -2.71 27.51
CA MET A 147 5.70 -3.36 26.64
C MET A 147 5.45 -4.88 26.53
N ASP A 148 4.19 -5.25 26.31
CA ASP A 148 3.79 -6.64 26.10
C ASP A 148 4.66 -7.32 25.05
N ASN A 149 5.06 -8.57 25.31
CA ASN A 149 6.02 -9.28 24.47
C ASN A 149 5.49 -9.51 23.05
N ASP A 150 4.22 -9.92 22.91
CA ASP A 150 3.63 -10.22 21.59
C ASP A 150 3.49 -8.93 20.76
N ILE A 151 3.12 -7.81 21.39
CA ILE A 151 3.07 -6.49 20.75
C ILE A 151 4.47 -6.01 20.35
N THR A 152 5.45 -6.22 21.21
CA THR A 152 6.84 -5.85 20.95
C THR A 152 7.41 -6.67 19.80
N GLU A 153 7.19 -7.97 19.78
CA GLU A 153 7.60 -8.88 18.70
C GLU A 153 6.94 -8.49 17.38
N LEU A 154 5.62 -8.26 17.36
CA LEU A 154 4.87 -7.82 16.17
C LEU A 154 5.39 -6.48 15.64
N THR A 155 5.63 -5.52 16.52
CA THR A 155 6.16 -4.20 16.15
C THR A 155 7.54 -4.32 15.51
N ASN A 156 8.42 -5.15 16.10
CA ASN A 156 9.76 -5.41 15.56
C ASN A 156 9.70 -6.13 14.22
N PHE A 157 8.85 -7.14 14.09
CA PHE A 157 8.65 -7.90 12.86
C PHE A 157 8.20 -6.99 11.72
N LEU A 158 7.14 -6.23 11.90
CA LEU A 158 6.63 -5.31 10.88
C LEU A 158 7.64 -4.22 10.52
N TYR A 159 8.40 -3.73 11.50
CA TYR A 159 9.44 -2.75 11.24
C TYR A 159 10.61 -3.33 10.41
N ASN A 160 11.01 -4.56 10.70
CA ASN A 160 12.15 -5.22 10.03
C ASN A 160 11.79 -5.79 8.65
N THR A 161 10.50 -5.93 8.32
CA THR A 161 10.00 -6.44 7.04
C THR A 161 9.35 -5.36 6.18
N LYS A 162 9.73 -4.10 6.36
CA LYS A 162 9.17 -2.97 5.59
C LYS A 162 9.39 -3.11 4.08
N ASP A 163 10.54 -3.60 3.66
CA ASP A 163 10.88 -3.90 2.27
C ASP A 163 9.94 -4.93 1.65
N ILE A 164 9.59 -5.99 2.39
CA ILE A 164 8.64 -7.02 1.96
C ILE A 164 7.22 -6.44 1.85
N GLN A 165 6.85 -5.56 2.76
CA GLN A 165 5.56 -4.86 2.71
C GLN A 165 5.45 -3.96 1.47
N VAL A 166 6.51 -3.23 1.11
CA VAL A 166 6.55 -2.46 -0.16
C VAL A 166 6.39 -3.38 -1.35
N ALA A 167 7.07 -4.51 -1.34
CA ALA A 167 6.97 -5.51 -2.38
C ALA A 167 5.54 -6.02 -2.57
N PHE A 168 4.87 -6.36 -1.49
CA PHE A 168 3.46 -6.74 -1.48
C PHE A 168 2.55 -5.62 -2.02
N ILE A 169 2.76 -4.38 -1.58
CA ILE A 169 1.99 -3.22 -2.06
C ILE A 169 2.19 -3.05 -3.56
N PHE A 170 3.42 -3.21 -4.06
CA PHE A 170 3.71 -3.07 -5.49
C PHE A 170 3.07 -4.18 -6.32
N GLU A 171 3.09 -5.44 -5.87
CA GLU A 171 2.40 -6.53 -6.56
C GLU A 171 0.89 -6.28 -6.66
N ARG A 172 0.29 -5.78 -5.58
CA ARG A 172 -1.13 -5.37 -5.62
C ARG A 172 -1.38 -4.24 -6.62
N LEU A 173 -0.46 -3.29 -6.70
CA LEU A 173 -0.53 -2.17 -7.64
C LEU A 173 -0.42 -2.67 -9.09
N GLU A 174 0.46 -3.64 -9.38
CA GLU A 174 0.54 -4.28 -10.71
C GLU A 174 -0.76 -5.02 -11.07
N ASN A 175 -1.37 -5.70 -10.11
CA ASN A 175 -2.67 -6.35 -10.32
C ASN A 175 -3.79 -5.31 -10.57
N SER A 176 -3.70 -4.13 -9.99
CA SER A 176 -4.61 -3.01 -10.24
C SER A 176 -4.40 -2.40 -11.63
N LEU A 177 -3.19 -2.46 -12.18
CA LEU A 177 -2.90 -1.98 -13.53
C LEU A 177 -3.78 -2.68 -14.58
N GLU A 178 -3.98 -4.00 -14.45
CA GLU A 178 -4.86 -4.75 -15.37
C GLU A 178 -6.29 -4.21 -15.33
N LYS A 179 -6.81 -3.84 -14.15
CA LYS A 179 -8.14 -3.25 -13.99
C LYS A 179 -8.21 -1.83 -14.56
N MET A 180 -7.16 -1.02 -14.33
CA MET A 180 -7.07 0.32 -14.91
C MET A 180 -7.06 0.26 -16.44
N MET A 181 -6.29 -0.67 -17.03
CA MET A 181 -6.25 -0.89 -18.46
C MET A 181 -7.60 -1.33 -19.03
N ALA A 182 -8.34 -2.18 -18.31
CA ALA A 182 -9.63 -2.70 -18.76
C ALA A 182 -10.74 -1.64 -18.89
N ILE A 183 -10.60 -0.50 -18.19
CA ILE A 183 -11.60 0.58 -18.22
C ILE A 183 -11.10 1.85 -18.92
N SER A 184 -9.82 1.91 -19.29
CA SER A 184 -9.20 3.05 -19.98
C SER A 184 -9.52 3.05 -21.46
N ASP A 185 -9.74 4.24 -22.02
CA ASP A 185 -9.85 4.43 -23.48
C ASP A 185 -8.50 4.26 -24.18
N ASN A 186 -7.38 4.32 -23.45
CA ASN A 186 -6.02 4.13 -24.00
C ASN A 186 -5.16 3.24 -23.09
N PRO A 187 -5.48 1.92 -23.00
CA PRO A 187 -4.80 0.98 -22.10
C PRO A 187 -3.30 0.88 -22.34
N GLU A 188 -2.85 0.95 -23.58
CA GLU A 188 -1.42 0.89 -23.92
C GLU A 188 -0.66 2.10 -23.40
N ASN A 189 -1.24 3.30 -23.43
CA ASN A 189 -0.62 4.47 -22.80
C ASN A 189 -0.55 4.31 -21.28
N VAL A 190 -1.63 3.86 -20.63
CA VAL A 190 -1.66 3.62 -19.17
C VAL A 190 -0.55 2.66 -18.77
N LYS A 191 -0.43 1.51 -19.45
CA LYS A 191 0.62 0.53 -19.24
C LYS A 191 2.02 1.13 -19.42
N LYS A 192 2.22 1.81 -20.55
CA LYS A 192 3.49 2.46 -20.88
C LYS A 192 3.91 3.47 -19.81
N GLN A 193 3.01 4.35 -19.38
CA GLN A 193 3.31 5.38 -18.41
C GLN A 193 3.57 4.79 -17.02
N PHE A 194 2.79 3.77 -16.62
CA PHE A 194 3.01 3.05 -15.36
C PHE A 194 4.44 2.52 -15.28
N TYR A 195 4.87 1.73 -16.28
CA TYR A 195 6.22 1.14 -16.25
C TYR A 195 7.32 2.17 -16.46
N ARG A 196 7.06 3.23 -17.22
CA ARG A 196 7.99 4.34 -17.40
C ARG A 196 8.31 5.03 -16.06
N VAL A 197 7.30 5.21 -15.21
CA VAL A 197 7.50 5.73 -13.84
C VAL A 197 8.16 4.67 -12.96
N ALA A 198 7.62 3.44 -12.92
CA ALA A 198 8.12 2.36 -12.07
C ALA A 198 9.60 2.02 -12.32
N GLN A 199 10.08 2.12 -13.56
CA GLN A 199 11.48 1.87 -13.94
C GLN A 199 12.41 3.06 -13.67
N SER A 200 11.87 4.22 -13.32
CA SER A 200 12.68 5.38 -12.95
C SER A 200 13.27 5.20 -11.56
N PRO A 201 14.47 5.70 -11.26
CA PRO A 201 15.02 5.69 -9.91
C PRO A 201 14.01 6.30 -8.92
N ASN A 202 13.70 5.60 -7.84
CA ASN A 202 12.65 5.94 -6.86
C ASN A 202 11.21 5.98 -7.41
N GLY A 203 10.96 5.50 -8.62
CA GLY A 203 9.65 5.59 -9.29
C GLY A 203 8.53 4.78 -8.65
N LEU A 204 8.83 3.80 -7.82
CA LEU A 204 7.82 3.07 -7.06
C LEU A 204 7.14 3.95 -6.01
N TYR A 205 7.88 4.87 -5.40
CA TYR A 205 7.34 5.76 -4.38
C TYR A 205 6.14 6.59 -4.87
N PRO A 206 6.22 7.37 -5.98
CA PRO A 206 5.08 8.15 -6.46
C PRO A 206 3.87 7.30 -6.83
N LEU A 207 4.05 6.11 -7.40
CA LEU A 207 2.94 5.23 -7.75
C LEU A 207 2.20 4.72 -6.50
N ILE A 208 2.95 4.21 -5.53
CA ILE A 208 2.40 3.69 -4.28
C ILE A 208 1.78 4.80 -3.44
N ASP A 209 2.50 5.92 -3.28
CA ASP A 209 2.03 7.06 -2.48
C ASP A 209 0.76 7.66 -3.07
N TYR A 210 0.67 7.80 -4.40
CA TYR A 210 -0.51 8.39 -5.03
C TYR A 210 -1.75 7.49 -4.91
N VAL A 211 -1.59 6.17 -5.06
CA VAL A 211 -2.71 5.23 -4.84
C VAL A 211 -3.18 5.27 -3.39
N ASN A 212 -2.26 5.28 -2.43
CA ASN A 212 -2.62 5.43 -1.02
C ASN A 212 -3.31 6.76 -0.75
N PHE A 213 -2.92 7.81 -1.44
CA PHE A 213 -3.41 9.16 -1.27
C PHE A 213 -4.76 9.43 -1.95
N LYS A 214 -4.99 8.89 -3.15
CA LYS A 214 -6.14 9.24 -4.01
C LYS A 214 -6.85 8.05 -4.65
N GLY A 215 -6.37 6.84 -4.40
CA GLY A 215 -6.94 5.62 -4.94
C GLY A 215 -6.49 5.30 -6.37
N GLU A 216 -7.01 4.20 -6.87
CA GLU A 216 -6.69 3.68 -8.21
C GLU A 216 -7.38 4.46 -9.33
N GLY A 217 -8.54 5.08 -9.05
CA GLY A 217 -9.33 5.82 -10.04
C GLY A 217 -10.20 4.93 -10.93
N ILE A 218 -10.51 3.71 -10.49
CA ILE A 218 -11.33 2.74 -11.24
C ILE A 218 -12.81 2.77 -10.84
N THR A 219 -13.16 3.45 -9.76
CA THR A 219 -14.52 3.52 -9.23
C THR A 219 -15.32 4.59 -9.97
N ARG A 220 -16.33 4.19 -10.74
CA ARG A 220 -17.15 5.11 -11.56
C ARG A 220 -17.95 6.13 -10.76
N THR A 221 -18.20 5.87 -9.47
CA THR A 221 -18.94 6.78 -8.58
C THR A 221 -18.03 7.81 -7.90
N GLU A 222 -16.70 7.62 -7.90
CA GLU A 222 -15.76 8.57 -7.36
C GLU A 222 -15.32 9.57 -8.42
N THR A 223 -16.27 10.43 -8.84
CA THR A 223 -16.05 11.43 -9.88
C THR A 223 -16.75 12.75 -9.54
N TYR A 224 -16.20 13.85 -10.04
CA TYR A 224 -16.88 15.14 -10.14
C TYR A 224 -17.01 15.49 -11.62
N ASN A 225 -18.22 15.79 -12.08
CA ASN A 225 -18.52 16.04 -13.51
C ASN A 225 -18.05 14.90 -14.44
N GLY A 226 -18.12 13.65 -13.98
CA GLY A 226 -17.65 12.48 -14.74
C GLY A 226 -16.13 12.27 -14.76
N GLU A 227 -15.37 13.13 -14.10
CA GLU A 227 -13.90 13.09 -14.07
C GLU A 227 -13.40 12.53 -12.74
N GLY A 228 -12.67 11.42 -12.78
CA GLY A 228 -11.98 10.83 -11.63
C GLY A 228 -10.66 11.55 -11.30
N TRP A 229 -10.03 11.11 -10.21
CA TRP A 229 -8.80 11.74 -9.70
C TRP A 229 -7.77 10.73 -9.16
N GLY A 230 -7.92 9.44 -9.44
CA GLY A 230 -7.00 8.40 -9.01
C GLY A 230 -5.80 8.23 -9.93
N LEU A 231 -5.02 7.17 -9.68
CA LEU A 231 -3.80 6.88 -10.44
C LEU A 231 -4.08 6.72 -11.94
N LEU A 232 -5.19 6.06 -12.30
CA LEU A 232 -5.59 5.90 -13.71
C LEU A 232 -5.59 7.26 -14.43
N GLN A 233 -6.27 8.26 -13.88
CA GLN A 233 -6.39 9.59 -14.52
C GLN A 233 -5.04 10.30 -14.61
N VAL A 234 -4.14 10.08 -13.64
CA VAL A 234 -2.77 10.61 -13.72
C VAL A 234 -2.02 9.98 -14.89
N LEU A 235 -2.07 8.65 -15.04
CA LEU A 235 -1.38 7.94 -16.11
C LEU A 235 -1.97 8.26 -17.51
N GLU A 236 -3.29 8.40 -17.63
CA GLU A 236 -3.96 8.80 -18.88
C GLU A 236 -3.55 10.21 -19.34
N ASN A 237 -3.33 11.09 -18.37
CA ASN A 237 -2.92 12.48 -18.68
C ASN A 237 -1.43 12.59 -19.10
N MET A 238 -0.61 11.58 -18.82
CA MET A 238 0.81 11.52 -19.24
C MET A 238 0.93 11.08 -20.70
N LYS A 239 1.83 11.72 -21.46
CA LYS A 239 2.04 11.44 -22.89
C LYS A 239 3.52 11.38 -23.28
N GLY A 240 4.41 11.75 -22.37
CA GLY A 240 5.84 11.81 -22.61
C GLY A 240 6.50 10.45 -22.85
N THR A 241 7.76 10.50 -23.28
CA THR A 241 8.58 9.32 -23.56
C THR A 241 9.91 9.32 -22.81
N GLY A 242 10.29 10.45 -22.21
CA GLY A 242 11.53 10.56 -21.43
C GLY A 242 11.48 9.70 -20.18
N SER A 243 12.58 9.03 -19.83
CA SER A 243 12.74 8.17 -18.66
C SER A 243 13.37 8.90 -17.46
N GLY A 244 13.46 8.23 -16.32
CA GLY A 244 14.11 8.75 -15.13
C GLY A 244 13.43 10.02 -14.62
N LYS A 245 14.22 11.04 -14.33
CA LYS A 245 13.72 12.32 -13.79
C LYS A 245 12.60 12.93 -14.61
N ALA A 246 12.69 12.88 -15.95
CA ALA A 246 11.64 13.40 -16.83
C ALA A 246 10.30 12.68 -16.66
N ALA A 247 10.31 11.38 -16.42
CA ALA A 247 9.09 10.61 -16.13
C ALA A 247 8.50 11.02 -14.78
N LEU A 248 9.33 11.20 -13.75
CA LEU A 248 8.90 11.61 -12.40
C LEU A 248 8.33 13.03 -12.38
N GLU A 249 8.98 13.96 -13.09
CA GLU A 249 8.50 15.35 -13.24
C GLU A 249 7.14 15.39 -13.94
N GLU A 250 6.98 14.62 -15.02
CA GLU A 250 5.70 14.53 -15.73
C GLU A 250 4.62 13.89 -14.85
N PHE A 251 4.94 12.83 -14.12
CA PHE A 251 3.99 12.22 -13.18
C PHE A 251 3.54 13.23 -12.12
N SER A 252 4.47 13.94 -11.49
CA SER A 252 4.15 14.99 -10.51
C SER A 252 3.25 16.07 -11.10
N ASN A 253 3.56 16.57 -12.29
CA ASN A 253 2.78 17.61 -12.96
C ASN A 253 1.39 17.11 -13.36
N SER A 254 1.30 15.87 -13.85
CA SER A 254 0.02 15.22 -14.17
C SER A 254 -0.84 15.04 -12.92
N ALA A 255 -0.25 14.57 -11.80
CA ALA A 255 -0.94 14.42 -10.54
C ALA A 255 -1.51 15.76 -10.03
N LYS A 256 -0.73 16.84 -10.11
CA LYS A 256 -1.19 18.19 -9.77
C LYS A 256 -2.36 18.63 -10.62
N ALA A 257 -2.26 18.49 -11.94
CA ALA A 257 -3.32 18.87 -12.88
C ALA A 257 -4.64 18.11 -12.60
N VAL A 258 -4.55 16.82 -12.29
CA VAL A 258 -5.70 15.99 -11.90
C VAL A 258 -6.34 16.50 -10.60
N LEU A 259 -5.55 16.87 -9.60
CA LEU A 259 -6.06 17.37 -8.32
C LEU A 259 -6.64 18.79 -8.42
N GLU A 260 -6.04 19.65 -9.23
CA GLU A 260 -6.59 20.98 -9.55
C GLU A 260 -7.93 20.87 -10.27
N ARG A 261 -8.05 19.96 -11.25
CA ARG A 261 -9.29 19.63 -11.94
C ARG A 261 -10.34 19.09 -10.95
N ARG A 262 -9.97 18.21 -10.05
CA ARG A 262 -10.84 17.71 -8.98
C ARG A 262 -11.45 18.86 -8.17
N VAL A 263 -10.61 19.77 -7.66
CA VAL A 263 -11.09 20.91 -6.84
C VAL A 263 -11.98 21.86 -7.66
N LYS A 264 -11.63 22.09 -8.93
CA LYS A 264 -12.45 22.89 -9.85
C LYS A 264 -13.84 22.28 -10.06
N ASN A 265 -13.91 20.95 -10.17
CA ASN A 265 -15.15 20.22 -10.44
C ASN A 265 -15.97 19.92 -9.19
N ALA A 266 -15.39 20.03 -7.99
CA ALA A 266 -16.06 19.74 -6.72
C ALA A 266 -17.20 20.71 -6.35
N GLY A 267 -17.33 21.82 -7.07
CA GLY A 267 -18.37 22.82 -6.85
C GLY A 267 -18.07 23.82 -5.72
N PRO A 268 -18.89 24.88 -5.62
CA PRO A 268 -18.62 25.99 -4.71
C PRO A 268 -18.75 25.66 -3.23
N ASP A 269 -19.57 24.67 -2.88
CA ASP A 269 -19.80 24.25 -1.49
C ASP A 269 -18.73 23.27 -0.98
N SER A 270 -17.82 22.87 -1.85
CA SER A 270 -16.74 21.97 -1.48
C SER A 270 -15.65 22.66 -0.66
N ASN A 271 -15.26 22.02 0.44
CA ASN A 271 -14.14 22.47 1.26
C ASN A 271 -12.76 22.03 0.73
N GLU A 272 -12.68 21.36 -0.44
CA GLU A 272 -11.45 20.76 -0.94
C GLU A 272 -10.37 21.79 -1.30
N LYS A 273 -10.77 23.01 -1.68
CA LYS A 273 -9.85 24.12 -2.00
C LYS A 273 -8.84 24.41 -0.88
N LYS A 274 -9.24 24.23 0.38
CA LYS A 274 -8.34 24.46 1.54
C LYS A 274 -7.20 23.43 1.62
N TRP A 275 -7.39 22.27 1.00
CA TRP A 275 -6.43 21.17 1.04
C TRP A 275 -5.50 21.16 -0.18
N LEU A 276 -5.86 21.87 -1.25
CA LEU A 276 -5.18 21.81 -2.54
C LEU A 276 -3.68 22.08 -2.41
N GLN A 277 -3.29 23.12 -1.68
CA GLN A 277 -1.87 23.45 -1.53
C GLN A 277 -1.07 22.31 -0.88
N GLY A 278 -1.64 21.66 0.14
CA GLY A 278 -1.02 20.48 0.78
C GLY A 278 -0.89 19.30 -0.19
N TRP A 279 -1.91 19.10 -1.04
CA TRP A 279 -1.88 18.07 -2.07
C TRP A 279 -0.81 18.32 -3.13
N LEU A 280 -0.70 19.57 -3.60
CA LEU A 280 0.33 19.95 -4.59
C LEU A 280 1.75 19.81 -4.01
N ASN A 281 1.94 20.20 -2.75
CA ASN A 281 3.21 20.02 -2.05
C ASN A 281 3.59 18.52 -1.94
N ARG A 282 2.59 17.62 -1.68
CA ARG A 282 2.84 16.17 -1.69
C ARG A 282 3.26 15.69 -3.08
N CYS A 283 2.59 16.13 -4.14
CA CYS A 283 2.97 15.79 -5.51
C CYS A 283 4.37 16.29 -5.89
N ASP A 284 4.87 17.41 -5.31
CA ASP A 284 6.24 17.88 -5.53
C ASP A 284 7.30 16.90 -5.00
N THR A 285 6.96 16.07 -4.02
CA THR A 285 7.87 15.04 -3.49
C THR A 285 8.13 13.90 -4.47
N TYR A 286 7.31 13.77 -5.52
CA TYR A 286 7.42 12.70 -6.53
C TYR A 286 8.54 12.92 -7.55
N LYS A 287 9.10 14.12 -7.61
CA LYS A 287 10.18 14.51 -8.57
C LYS A 287 11.57 14.00 -8.19
N ASN A 288 11.73 13.45 -6.95
CA ASN A 288 13.05 13.14 -6.38
C ASN A 288 13.17 11.68 -6.00
#